data_fe4b305e463fcf7f03c72a7428ab0fcc
#
_entry.id   fe4b305e463fcf7f03c72a7428ab0fcc
#
_cell.length_a   1.000
_cell.length_b   1.000
_cell.length_c   1.000
_cell.angle_alpha   90.00
_cell.angle_beta   90.00
_cell.angle_gamma   90.00
#
_symmetry.space_group_name_H-M   'P 1'
#
loop_
_entity.id
_entity.type
_entity.pdbx_description
1 polymer ?
#
loop_
_entity_poly.entity_id
_entity_poly.type
_entity_poly.pdbx_seq_one_letter_code
_entity_poly.pdbx_strand_id
1 'polypeptide(L)'
;MVEGRILKVSGPLVVAEGMRNVNMFDVVRVGDSKLIGEVIEMHGDRASIQVYEETAGIGRGDKVVSTGSPLSVELGPGLLKSIYDGIQRPLEAMREKVGSNIPKGIDEPALERNKTWHFEAALKFGDRVSAGDVYGTVKETEVITHKIMVPPNKSGTIV
;
A
#
# COMPACT_ATOMS: atom_id res chain seq x y z
N MET A 1 -1.19 12.44 8.68
CA MET A 1 -1.69 12.42 7.29
C MET A 1 -1.89 13.86 6.84
N VAL A 2 -1.43 14.22 5.65
CA VAL A 2 -1.64 15.55 5.07
C VAL A 2 -2.89 15.48 4.21
N GLU A 3 -3.77 16.47 4.36
CA GLU A 3 -5.01 16.60 3.57
C GLU A 3 -4.93 17.88 2.73
N GLY A 4 -5.14 17.75 1.42
CA GLY A 4 -5.21 18.82 0.47
C GLY A 4 -6.54 18.83 -0.29
N ARG A 5 -6.67 19.75 -1.24
CA ARG A 5 -7.85 19.90 -2.11
C ARG A 5 -7.46 20.02 -3.56
N ILE A 6 -8.24 19.42 -4.43
CA ILE A 6 -8.05 19.48 -5.88
C ILE A 6 -8.28 20.90 -6.39
N LEU A 7 -7.30 21.43 -7.11
CA LEU A 7 -7.40 22.68 -7.88
C LEU A 7 -7.81 22.45 -9.32
N LYS A 8 -7.26 21.37 -9.93
CA LYS A 8 -7.44 21.07 -11.35
C LYS A 8 -7.35 19.57 -11.61
N VAL A 9 -8.18 19.09 -12.51
CA VAL A 9 -8.11 17.74 -13.08
C VAL A 9 -7.91 17.84 -14.58
N SER A 10 -6.95 17.07 -15.12
CA SER A 10 -6.65 17.05 -16.55
C SER A 10 -6.27 15.63 -16.96
N GLY A 11 -7.27 14.81 -17.33
CA GLY A 11 -7.07 13.39 -17.53
C GLY A 11 -6.54 12.73 -16.25
N PRO A 12 -5.46 11.92 -16.31
CA PRO A 12 -4.88 11.27 -15.13
C PRO A 12 -4.11 12.24 -14.22
N LEU A 13 -3.87 13.48 -14.65
CA LEU A 13 -3.15 14.47 -13.89
C LEU A 13 -4.10 15.29 -13.01
N VAL A 14 -3.85 15.27 -11.71
CA VAL A 14 -4.56 16.07 -10.70
C VAL A 14 -3.58 17.01 -10.03
N VAL A 15 -3.95 18.30 -9.91
CA VAL A 15 -3.19 19.29 -9.14
C VAL A 15 -3.96 19.59 -7.87
N ALA A 16 -3.32 19.43 -6.72
CA ALA A 16 -3.90 19.72 -5.41
C ALA A 16 -3.09 20.78 -4.64
N GLU A 17 -3.75 21.58 -3.81
CA GLU A 17 -3.15 22.51 -2.87
C GLU A 17 -3.24 22.00 -1.43
N GLY A 18 -2.49 22.62 -0.50
CA GLY A 18 -2.44 22.20 0.90
C GLY A 18 -1.49 21.03 1.15
N MET A 19 -0.64 20.71 0.17
CA MET A 19 0.21 19.51 0.17
C MET A 19 1.66 19.77 0.62
N ARG A 20 1.94 20.88 1.32
CA ARG A 20 3.30 21.35 1.65
C ARG A 20 4.20 20.30 2.32
N ASN A 21 3.65 19.41 3.13
CA ASN A 21 4.39 18.41 3.91
C ASN A 21 4.32 17.00 3.30
N VAL A 22 4.05 16.92 2.00
CA VAL A 22 4.05 15.65 1.25
C VAL A 22 5.37 15.53 0.51
N ASN A 23 5.89 14.34 0.39
CA ASN A 23 7.12 14.08 -0.35
C ASN A 23 6.82 13.67 -1.79
N MET A 24 7.81 13.85 -2.66
CA MET A 24 7.80 13.24 -3.99
C MET A 24 7.63 11.73 -3.85
N PHE A 25 6.82 11.16 -4.74
CA PHE A 25 6.48 9.74 -4.80
C PHE A 25 5.61 9.21 -3.66
N ASP A 26 5.16 10.08 -2.74
CA ASP A 26 4.13 9.66 -1.78
C ASP A 26 2.86 9.24 -2.51
N VAL A 27 2.29 8.12 -2.09
CA VAL A 27 0.96 7.69 -2.54
C VAL A 27 -0.11 8.55 -1.88
N VAL A 28 -1.09 8.94 -2.67
CA VAL A 28 -2.24 9.73 -2.23
C VAL A 28 -3.55 9.05 -2.60
N ARG A 29 -4.59 9.33 -1.82
CA ARG A 29 -5.98 8.96 -2.09
C ARG A 29 -6.74 10.19 -2.56
N VAL A 30 -7.33 10.12 -3.76
CA VAL A 30 -7.92 11.26 -4.47
C VAL A 30 -9.43 11.10 -4.55
N GLY A 31 -10.15 12.12 -4.09
CA GLY A 31 -11.62 12.18 -4.10
C GLY A 31 -12.28 11.23 -3.10
N ASP A 32 -13.61 11.26 -3.07
CA ASP A 32 -14.41 10.38 -2.20
C ASP A 32 -14.28 8.90 -2.60
N SER A 33 -14.04 8.64 -3.88
CA SER A 33 -13.74 7.30 -4.39
C SER A 33 -12.36 6.77 -3.99
N LYS A 34 -11.52 7.59 -3.33
CA LYS A 34 -10.18 7.23 -2.85
C LYS A 34 -9.26 6.66 -3.94
N LEU A 35 -9.34 7.23 -5.15
CA LEU A 35 -8.51 6.79 -6.27
C LEU A 35 -7.03 6.85 -5.90
N ILE A 36 -6.26 5.85 -6.30
CA ILE A 36 -4.83 5.80 -5.99
C ILE A 36 -4.07 6.67 -6.99
N GLY A 37 -3.21 7.54 -6.46
CA GLY A 37 -2.30 8.36 -7.24
C GLY A 37 -0.96 8.53 -6.53
N GLU A 38 0.00 9.06 -7.25
CA GLU A 38 1.36 9.32 -6.78
C GLU A 38 1.74 10.76 -7.05
N VAL A 39 2.43 11.38 -6.09
CA VAL A 39 2.97 12.73 -6.24
C VAL A 39 4.17 12.70 -7.18
N ILE A 40 4.05 13.34 -8.34
CA ILE A 40 5.10 13.37 -9.36
C ILE A 40 5.85 14.71 -9.42
N GLU A 41 5.30 15.76 -8.79
CA GLU A 41 5.92 17.09 -8.79
C GLU A 41 5.40 17.92 -7.61
N MET A 42 6.25 18.79 -7.06
CA MET A 42 5.91 19.68 -5.97
C MET A 42 6.31 21.11 -6.29
N HIS A 43 5.37 22.05 -6.12
CA HIS A 43 5.59 23.51 -6.23
C HIS A 43 5.01 24.23 -5.01
N GLY A 44 5.84 24.48 -4.00
CA GLY A 44 5.41 25.13 -2.76
C GLY A 44 4.44 24.25 -1.97
N ASP A 45 3.17 24.63 -1.90
CA ASP A 45 2.10 23.87 -1.27
C ASP A 45 1.24 23.05 -2.27
N ARG A 46 1.60 23.11 -3.55
CA ARG A 46 0.89 22.39 -4.60
C ARG A 46 1.63 21.13 -5.00
N ALA A 47 0.89 20.04 -5.18
CA ALA A 47 1.35 18.78 -5.71
C ALA A 47 0.68 18.48 -7.04
N SER A 48 1.48 18.09 -8.03
CA SER A 48 0.99 17.41 -9.24
C SER A 48 0.97 15.91 -8.97
N ILE A 49 -0.17 15.29 -9.21
CA ILE A 49 -0.46 13.89 -8.83
C ILE A 49 -0.85 13.14 -10.08
N GLN A 50 -0.20 12.04 -10.34
CA GLN A 50 -0.62 11.09 -11.36
C GLN A 50 -1.55 10.06 -10.74
N VAL A 51 -2.81 10.04 -11.17
CA VAL A 51 -3.80 9.06 -10.73
C VAL A 51 -3.73 7.82 -11.64
N TYR A 52 -3.71 6.63 -11.05
CA TYR A 52 -3.58 5.37 -11.79
C TYR A 52 -4.90 4.84 -12.34
N GLU A 53 -6.00 5.40 -11.86
CA GLU A 53 -7.35 5.03 -12.27
C GLU A 53 -8.02 6.16 -13.06
N GLU A 54 -9.15 5.86 -13.68
CA GLU A 54 -9.91 6.87 -14.41
C GLU A 54 -10.49 7.94 -13.48
N THR A 55 -10.21 9.20 -13.77
CA THR A 55 -10.56 10.36 -12.94
C THR A 55 -11.96 10.92 -13.18
N ALA A 56 -12.79 10.25 -14.00
CA ALA A 56 -14.18 10.69 -14.20
C ALA A 56 -14.94 10.68 -12.87
N GLY A 57 -15.59 11.78 -12.55
CA GLY A 57 -16.36 11.97 -11.33
C GLY A 57 -15.63 12.68 -10.19
N ILE A 58 -14.31 12.95 -10.33
CA ILE A 58 -13.60 13.82 -9.39
C ILE A 58 -13.46 15.23 -9.96
N GLY A 59 -13.43 16.22 -9.08
CA GLY A 59 -13.43 17.62 -9.49
C GLY A 59 -12.71 18.55 -8.53
N ARG A 60 -12.76 19.82 -8.87
CA ARG A 60 -12.18 20.87 -8.03
C ARG A 60 -12.84 20.92 -6.65
N GLY A 61 -12.03 20.98 -5.60
CA GLY A 61 -12.47 21.03 -4.21
C GLY A 61 -12.53 19.67 -3.52
N ASP A 62 -12.49 18.56 -4.29
CA ASP A 62 -12.44 17.23 -3.70
C ASP A 62 -11.16 17.02 -2.89
N LYS A 63 -11.22 16.13 -1.91
CA LYS A 63 -10.12 15.88 -1.00
C LYS A 63 -9.00 15.07 -1.64
N VAL A 64 -7.78 15.36 -1.21
CA VAL A 64 -6.60 14.53 -1.48
C VAL A 64 -5.93 14.24 -0.15
N VAL A 65 -5.70 12.97 0.15
CA VAL A 65 -5.10 12.54 1.42
C VAL A 65 -3.82 11.77 1.14
N SER A 66 -2.69 12.27 1.66
CA SER A 66 -1.41 11.56 1.58
C SER A 66 -1.36 10.39 2.56
N THR A 67 -0.79 9.26 2.12
CA THR A 67 -0.48 8.12 2.99
C THR A 67 0.79 8.37 3.82
N GLY A 68 1.64 9.32 3.39
CA GLY A 68 2.93 9.62 3.99
C GLY A 68 4.01 8.60 3.68
N SER A 69 3.81 7.79 2.66
CA SER A 69 4.78 6.79 2.20
C SER A 69 4.66 6.57 0.69
N PRO A 70 5.77 6.22 0.00
CA PRO A 70 5.76 5.87 -1.41
C PRO A 70 5.01 4.55 -1.66
N LEU A 71 4.78 4.26 -2.94
CA LEU A 71 4.22 2.98 -3.35
C LEU A 71 5.11 1.85 -2.84
N SER A 72 4.51 0.96 -2.09
CA SER A 72 5.18 -0.16 -1.47
C SER A 72 4.37 -1.44 -1.64
N VAL A 73 5.05 -2.57 -1.63
CA VAL A 73 4.44 -3.88 -1.69
C VAL A 73 4.48 -4.55 -0.32
N GLU A 74 3.42 -5.25 0.00
CA GLU A 74 3.34 -6.04 1.21
C GLU A 74 3.93 -7.42 0.94
N LEU A 75 4.98 -7.79 1.66
CA LEU A 75 5.65 -9.07 1.54
C LEU A 75 5.29 -9.97 2.72
N GLY A 76 4.88 -11.20 2.43
CA GLY A 76 4.51 -12.17 3.46
C GLY A 76 4.08 -13.50 2.87
N PRO A 77 3.82 -14.50 3.72
CA PRO A 77 3.24 -15.77 3.27
C PRO A 77 1.86 -15.54 2.65
N GLY A 78 1.60 -16.15 1.52
CA GLY A 78 0.36 -16.01 0.74
C GLY A 78 0.53 -15.24 -0.57
N LEU A 79 1.71 -14.66 -0.83
CA LEU A 79 2.00 -14.00 -2.11
C LEU A 79 2.07 -14.99 -3.27
N LEU A 80 2.64 -16.16 -3.03
CA LEU A 80 2.82 -17.16 -4.07
C LEU A 80 1.47 -17.76 -4.49
N LYS A 81 1.32 -17.95 -5.79
CA LYS A 81 0.10 -18.41 -6.46
C LYS A 81 -1.04 -17.38 -6.51
N SER A 82 -0.81 -16.15 -6.06
CA SER A 82 -1.77 -15.06 -6.20
C SER A 82 -1.41 -14.17 -7.40
N ILE A 83 -2.43 -13.63 -8.07
CA ILE A 83 -2.27 -12.73 -9.21
C ILE A 83 -2.62 -11.32 -8.75
N TYR A 84 -1.72 -10.38 -9.01
CA TYR A 84 -1.85 -8.98 -8.63
C TYR A 84 -1.82 -8.05 -9.83
N ASP A 85 -2.39 -6.87 -9.67
CA ASP A 85 -2.16 -5.78 -10.61
C ASP A 85 -0.88 -4.99 -10.27
N GLY A 86 -0.61 -3.89 -11.02
CA GLY A 86 0.60 -3.09 -10.86
C GLY A 86 0.75 -2.34 -9.52
N ILE A 87 -0.28 -2.30 -8.68
CA ILE A 87 -0.27 -1.69 -7.35
C ILE A 87 -0.58 -2.70 -6.24
N GLN A 88 -0.35 -3.98 -6.54
CA GLN A 88 -0.51 -5.11 -5.63
C GLN A 88 -1.95 -5.34 -5.11
N ARG A 89 -2.97 -5.06 -5.93
CA ARG A 89 -4.34 -5.48 -5.59
C ARG A 89 -4.57 -6.93 -6.03
N PRO A 90 -5.12 -7.81 -5.15
CA PRO A 90 -5.31 -9.23 -5.47
C PRO A 90 -6.51 -9.41 -6.40
N LEU A 91 -6.25 -9.77 -7.67
CA LEU A 91 -7.27 -9.83 -8.72
C LEU A 91 -8.33 -10.90 -8.47
N GLU A 92 -7.96 -12.04 -7.91
CA GLU A 92 -8.91 -13.13 -7.60
C GLU A 92 -9.90 -12.71 -6.50
N ALA A 93 -9.39 -12.18 -5.38
CA ALA A 93 -10.22 -11.69 -4.27
C ALA A 93 -11.16 -10.55 -4.73
N MET A 94 -10.65 -9.65 -5.58
CA MET A 94 -11.46 -8.59 -6.16
C MET A 94 -12.56 -9.15 -7.07
N ARG A 95 -12.25 -10.12 -7.93
CA ARG A 95 -13.22 -10.77 -8.82
C ARG A 95 -14.34 -11.47 -8.04
N GLU A 96 -14.00 -12.13 -6.92
CA GLU A 96 -14.99 -12.77 -6.07
C GLU A 96 -15.96 -11.77 -5.43
N LYS A 97 -15.46 -10.59 -5.03
CA LYS A 97 -16.27 -9.55 -4.37
C LYS A 97 -17.14 -8.73 -5.34
N VAL A 98 -16.58 -8.36 -6.48
CA VAL A 98 -17.19 -7.37 -7.37
C VAL A 98 -17.48 -7.88 -8.79
N GLY A 99 -17.13 -9.12 -9.09
CA GLY A 99 -17.33 -9.73 -10.40
C GLY A 99 -16.25 -9.32 -11.42
N SER A 100 -16.59 -9.35 -12.71
CA SER A 100 -15.64 -9.12 -13.80
C SER A 100 -15.28 -7.64 -14.01
N ASN A 101 -16.09 -6.72 -13.51
CA ASN A 101 -15.82 -5.27 -13.63
C ASN A 101 -15.30 -4.75 -12.31
N ILE A 102 -14.03 -4.33 -12.30
CA ILE A 102 -13.37 -3.74 -11.12
C ILE A 102 -13.83 -2.29 -10.99
N PRO A 103 -14.62 -1.93 -9.97
CA PRO A 103 -14.99 -0.54 -9.71
C PRO A 103 -13.78 0.26 -9.23
N LYS A 104 -13.88 1.59 -9.38
CA LYS A 104 -12.83 2.53 -8.98
C LYS A 104 -12.64 2.54 -7.46
N GLY A 105 -11.40 2.79 -7.03
CA GLY A 105 -11.07 3.02 -5.61
C GLY A 105 -11.19 1.79 -4.72
N ILE A 106 -11.25 0.57 -5.27
CA ILE A 106 -11.22 -0.64 -4.44
C ILE A 106 -9.89 -0.71 -3.70
N ASP A 107 -10.00 -0.85 -2.38
CA ASP A 107 -8.88 -1.06 -1.47
C ASP A 107 -9.02 -2.46 -0.85
N GLU A 108 -8.29 -3.42 -1.41
CA GLU A 108 -8.28 -4.80 -0.94
C GLU A 108 -6.89 -5.14 -0.43
N PRO A 109 -6.75 -5.68 0.80
CA PRO A 109 -5.46 -6.10 1.32
C PRO A 109 -4.74 -7.06 0.38
N ALA A 110 -3.45 -6.81 0.14
CA ALA A 110 -2.64 -7.65 -0.74
C ALA A 110 -2.53 -9.09 -0.24
N LEU A 111 -2.49 -9.27 1.07
CA LEU A 111 -2.45 -10.58 1.71
C LEU A 111 -3.78 -10.90 2.42
N GLU A 112 -4.22 -12.15 2.32
CA GLU A 112 -5.41 -12.63 3.02
C GLU A 112 -5.17 -12.66 4.55
N ARG A 113 -5.77 -11.72 5.27
CA ARG A 113 -5.56 -11.54 6.73
C ARG A 113 -6.16 -12.65 7.58
N ASN A 114 -7.15 -13.36 7.08
CA ASN A 114 -7.82 -14.43 7.82
C ASN A 114 -7.09 -15.77 7.71
N LYS A 115 -6.14 -15.89 6.78
CA LYS A 115 -5.37 -17.10 6.58
C LYS A 115 -4.30 -17.21 7.66
N THR A 116 -4.31 -18.33 8.36
CA THR A 116 -3.31 -18.66 9.39
C THR A 116 -2.24 -19.56 8.81
N TRP A 117 -1.03 -19.43 9.33
CA TRP A 117 0.14 -20.15 8.88
C TRP A 117 0.83 -20.82 10.07
N HIS A 118 1.43 -22.00 9.85
CA HIS A 118 2.26 -22.63 10.86
C HIS A 118 3.59 -21.87 10.96
N PHE A 119 3.82 -21.24 12.11
CA PHE A 119 5.03 -20.47 12.38
C PHE A 119 6.02 -21.28 13.21
N GLU A 120 7.26 -21.35 12.74
CA GLU A 120 8.38 -21.97 13.44
C GLU A 120 9.31 -20.87 13.95
N ALA A 121 9.39 -20.72 15.28
CA ALA A 121 10.25 -19.73 15.91
C ALA A 121 11.73 -20.13 15.75
N ALA A 122 12.57 -19.17 15.31
CA ALA A 122 14.01 -19.34 15.21
C ALA A 122 14.76 -18.84 16.46
N LEU A 123 14.10 -18.01 17.27
CA LEU A 123 14.65 -17.35 18.45
C LEU A 123 13.91 -17.78 19.72
N LYS A 124 14.53 -17.54 20.87
CA LYS A 124 14.01 -17.90 22.19
C LYS A 124 13.53 -16.65 22.94
N PHE A 125 12.68 -16.89 23.96
CA PHE A 125 12.31 -15.86 24.92
C PHE A 125 13.56 -15.20 25.53
N GLY A 126 13.60 -13.88 25.54
CA GLY A 126 14.72 -13.09 26.07
C GLY A 126 15.77 -12.69 25.03
N ASP A 127 15.77 -13.25 23.82
CA ASP A 127 16.71 -12.87 22.76
C ASP A 127 16.47 -11.43 22.30
N ARG A 128 17.56 -10.68 22.09
CA ARG A 128 17.51 -9.34 21.50
C ARG A 128 17.50 -9.43 19.99
N VAL A 129 16.70 -8.59 19.37
CA VAL A 129 16.56 -8.52 17.91
C VAL A 129 16.66 -7.08 17.42
N SER A 130 17.16 -6.93 16.21
CA SER A 130 17.28 -5.68 15.46
C SER A 130 16.69 -5.83 14.07
N ALA A 131 16.54 -4.70 13.36
CA ALA A 131 16.02 -4.67 12.00
C ALA A 131 16.76 -5.65 11.09
N GLY A 132 16.01 -6.50 10.36
CA GLY A 132 16.53 -7.52 9.46
C GLY A 132 16.82 -8.88 10.10
N ASP A 133 16.78 -9.00 11.42
CA ASP A 133 16.95 -10.31 12.07
C ASP A 133 15.76 -11.22 11.77
N VAL A 134 16.05 -12.48 11.45
CA VAL A 134 15.03 -13.51 11.22
C VAL A 134 14.60 -14.09 12.55
N TYR A 135 13.36 -13.88 12.95
CA TYR A 135 12.82 -14.43 14.21
C TYR A 135 12.00 -15.69 14.06
N GLY A 136 11.70 -16.08 12.82
CA GLY A 136 11.02 -17.34 12.56
C GLY A 136 10.83 -17.60 11.08
N THR A 137 10.22 -18.73 10.78
CA THR A 137 9.94 -19.18 9.42
C THR A 137 8.51 -19.67 9.28
N VAL A 138 8.01 -19.59 8.06
CA VAL A 138 6.71 -20.15 7.66
C VAL A 138 6.92 -20.96 6.39
N LYS A 139 6.55 -22.22 6.39
CA LYS A 139 6.57 -23.06 5.20
C LYS A 139 5.34 -22.75 4.34
N GLU A 140 5.53 -21.94 3.29
CA GLU A 140 4.43 -21.53 2.42
C GLU A 140 4.07 -22.60 1.39
N THR A 141 5.09 -23.28 0.84
CA THR A 141 4.93 -24.44 -0.06
C THR A 141 5.93 -25.51 0.30
N GLU A 142 5.90 -26.67 -0.39
CA GLU A 142 6.89 -27.75 -0.15
C GLU A 142 8.33 -27.30 -0.43
N VAL A 143 8.52 -26.34 -1.33
CA VAL A 143 9.85 -25.86 -1.77
C VAL A 143 10.21 -24.48 -1.24
N ILE A 144 9.24 -23.72 -0.69
CA ILE A 144 9.46 -22.35 -0.26
C ILE A 144 9.17 -22.18 1.21
N THR A 145 10.20 -21.77 1.94
CA THR A 145 10.13 -21.37 3.33
C THR A 145 10.31 -19.86 3.44
N HIS A 146 9.27 -19.18 3.89
CA HIS A 146 9.26 -17.73 4.08
C HIS A 146 9.98 -17.39 5.39
N LYS A 147 10.94 -16.46 5.34
CA LYS A 147 11.64 -15.94 6.51
C LYS A 147 10.89 -14.73 7.06
N ILE A 148 10.52 -14.78 8.32
CA ILE A 148 9.85 -13.66 8.99
C ILE A 148 10.92 -12.84 9.71
N MET A 149 11.04 -11.58 9.31
CA MET A 149 12.10 -10.68 9.75
C MET A 149 11.56 -9.49 10.55
N VAL A 150 12.40 -8.97 11.42
CA VAL A 150 12.11 -7.73 12.14
C VAL A 150 12.05 -6.57 11.14
N PRO A 151 10.97 -5.77 11.14
CA PRO A 151 10.81 -4.65 10.21
C PRO A 151 11.92 -3.61 10.34
N PRO A 152 12.19 -2.81 9.28
CA PRO A 152 13.12 -1.69 9.34
C PRO A 152 12.80 -0.74 10.51
N ASN A 153 13.83 -0.20 11.14
CA ASN A 153 13.73 0.74 12.27
C ASN A 153 13.04 0.18 13.53
N LYS A 154 12.96 -1.14 13.66
CA LYS A 154 12.45 -1.81 14.87
C LYS A 154 13.57 -2.61 15.53
N SER A 155 13.56 -2.62 16.86
CA SER A 155 14.40 -3.47 17.69
C SER A 155 13.68 -3.75 19.00
N GLY A 156 14.02 -4.83 19.67
CA GLY A 156 13.37 -5.20 20.93
C GLY A 156 13.90 -6.49 21.51
N THR A 157 13.12 -7.08 22.39
CA THR A 157 13.37 -8.38 22.98
C THR A 157 12.18 -9.28 22.72
N ILE A 158 12.43 -10.55 22.40
CA ILE A 158 11.38 -11.55 22.21
C ILE A 158 10.69 -11.82 23.54
N VAL A 159 9.39 -11.70 23.57
CA VAL A 159 8.53 -11.92 24.74
C VAL A 159 7.53 -13.03 24.48
#